data_a186bd4028c023bd346aace39869ec24
#
_entry.id   a186bd4028c023bd346aace39869ec24
#
_cell.length_a   1.000
_cell.length_b   1.000
_cell.length_c   1.000
_cell.angle_alpha   90.00
_cell.angle_beta   90.00
_cell.angle_gamma   90.00
#
_symmetry.space_group_name_H-M   'P 1'
#
loop_
_entity.id
_entity.type
_entity.pdbx_description
1 polymer ?
#
loop_
_entity_poly.entity_id
_entity_poly.type
_entity_poly.pdbx_seq_one_letter_code
_entity_poly.pdbx_strand_id
1 'polypeptide(L)'
;IHFDGEMSPTNISGMLDIHDDNLKLNVNGLADWSSEKTQLNIVASLSNFRPAAIHLIDTYPDMVISAKANIDLQTHGKSNKMLDNLTGYVIIDTLDILNGEKQAIMEQLKIVLDNDNSRTRPIHQLYVQSDYLNANLSGEFQYTTLPATIQQMIHSYLPSLVDKPKKKSKTPNHIDFYAYFRELNQLTNVFDLGIDLPLYPTIKGFLHEEEKQLGIQAYIPKIGTSGTQLEDITLSIDNFNDVLDMSVYVFNRLPKDKPTAAKIGDVKAHIDILAADDEIDLTI
;
A
#
# COMPACT_ATOMS: atom_id res chain seq x y z
N ILE A 1 5.65 -6.62 -31.77
CA ILE A 1 6.28 -5.47 -31.05
C ILE A 1 6.81 -4.52 -32.07
N HIS A 2 6.44 -3.27 -31.99
CA HIS A 2 6.92 -2.18 -32.85
C HIS A 2 7.39 -1.02 -31.98
N PHE A 3 8.55 -0.46 -32.30
CA PHE A 3 9.06 0.74 -31.65
C PHE A 3 9.38 1.78 -32.73
N ASP A 4 8.85 2.99 -32.57
CA ASP A 4 9.12 4.16 -33.41
C ASP A 4 9.56 5.30 -32.50
N GLY A 5 10.84 5.66 -32.59
CA GLY A 5 11.41 6.68 -31.71
C GLY A 5 12.93 6.83 -31.85
N GLU A 6 13.46 7.63 -30.96
CA GLU A 6 14.88 7.94 -30.89
C GLU A 6 15.49 7.41 -29.60
N MET A 7 16.69 6.89 -29.69
CA MET A 7 17.47 6.42 -28.54
C MET A 7 18.88 6.99 -28.62
N SER A 8 19.31 7.56 -27.49
CA SER A 8 20.68 8.04 -27.28
C SER A 8 21.26 7.42 -26.00
N PRO A 9 22.55 7.61 -25.70
CA PRO A 9 23.10 7.15 -24.40
C PRO A 9 22.45 7.76 -23.17
N THR A 10 21.71 8.87 -23.30
CA THR A 10 21.17 9.65 -22.18
C THR A 10 19.67 9.90 -22.26
N ASN A 11 19.00 9.47 -23.30
CA ASN A 11 17.54 9.55 -23.39
C ASN A 11 16.98 8.49 -24.33
N ILE A 12 15.71 8.21 -24.15
CA ILE A 12 14.86 7.45 -25.06
C ILE A 12 13.52 8.17 -25.17
N SER A 13 13.04 8.36 -26.39
CA SER A 13 11.72 8.95 -26.65
C SER A 13 11.08 8.27 -27.84
N GLY A 14 9.77 8.09 -27.78
CA GLY A 14 9.03 7.48 -28.88
C GLY A 14 7.82 6.71 -28.42
N MET A 15 7.31 5.90 -29.33
CA MET A 15 6.13 5.06 -29.14
C MET A 15 6.53 3.59 -29.23
N LEU A 16 6.06 2.82 -28.28
CA LEU A 16 6.15 1.35 -28.23
C LEU A 16 4.75 0.76 -28.34
N ASP A 17 4.55 -0.07 -29.34
CA ASP A 17 3.33 -0.84 -29.53
C ASP A 17 3.61 -2.33 -29.40
N ILE A 18 2.83 -2.98 -28.54
CA ILE A 18 2.80 -4.44 -28.41
C ILE A 18 1.38 -4.90 -28.73
N HIS A 19 1.26 -5.75 -29.73
CA HIS A 19 0.02 -6.39 -30.11
C HIS A 19 0.21 -7.92 -30.02
N ASP A 20 -0.34 -8.50 -28.97
CA ASP A 20 -0.38 -9.92 -28.69
C ASP A 20 -1.79 -10.30 -28.25
N ASP A 21 -2.15 -11.57 -28.37
CA ASP A 21 -3.48 -12.03 -27.97
C ASP A 21 -3.72 -11.89 -26.45
N ASN A 22 -2.66 -11.89 -25.65
CA ASN A 22 -2.70 -11.79 -24.20
C ASN A 22 -2.24 -10.43 -23.64
N LEU A 23 -1.82 -9.51 -24.53
CA LEU A 23 -1.32 -8.19 -24.13
C LEU A 23 -1.40 -7.21 -25.29
N LYS A 24 -2.17 -6.17 -25.13
CA LYS A 24 -2.11 -4.98 -25.99
C LYS A 24 -1.61 -3.81 -25.18
N LEU A 25 -0.45 -3.29 -25.52
CA LEU A 25 0.20 -2.19 -24.83
C LEU A 25 0.63 -1.13 -25.84
N ASN A 26 0.19 0.09 -25.62
CA ASN A 26 0.70 1.27 -26.29
C ASN A 26 1.36 2.16 -25.22
N VAL A 27 2.59 2.55 -25.45
CA VAL A 27 3.34 3.48 -24.60
C VAL A 27 3.91 4.57 -25.47
N ASN A 28 3.63 5.81 -25.13
CA ASN A 28 4.28 6.97 -25.71
C ASN A 28 4.96 7.75 -24.59
N GLY A 29 6.24 8.08 -24.77
CA GLY A 29 6.94 8.76 -23.70
C GLY A 29 8.36 9.17 -23.96
N LEU A 30 8.91 9.80 -22.94
CA LEU A 30 10.27 10.27 -22.82
C LEU A 30 10.84 9.81 -21.49
N ALA A 31 12.02 9.23 -21.53
CA ALA A 31 12.90 9.08 -20.38
C ALA A 31 14.21 9.78 -20.68
N ASP A 32 14.58 10.79 -19.89
CA ASP A 32 15.77 11.61 -20.05
C ASP A 32 16.61 11.60 -18.77
N TRP A 33 17.87 11.18 -18.89
CA TRP A 33 18.89 11.17 -17.83
C TRP A 33 20.17 11.87 -18.28
N SER A 34 20.04 12.82 -19.22
CA SER A 34 21.16 13.61 -19.78
C SER A 34 21.73 14.64 -18.80
N SER A 35 20.95 15.03 -17.80
CA SER A 35 21.32 16.00 -16.78
C SER A 35 21.44 15.34 -15.39
N GLU A 36 21.73 16.13 -14.36
CA GLU A 36 21.65 15.67 -12.96
C GLU A 36 20.24 15.27 -12.53
N LYS A 37 19.23 15.72 -13.28
CA LYS A 37 17.83 15.35 -13.08
C LYS A 37 17.44 14.33 -14.14
N THR A 38 16.88 13.23 -13.68
CA THR A 38 16.23 12.25 -14.55
C THR A 38 14.74 12.57 -14.61
N GLN A 39 14.19 12.57 -15.82
CA GLN A 39 12.76 12.83 -16.09
C GLN A 39 12.15 11.61 -16.79
N LEU A 40 10.92 11.30 -16.41
CA LEU A 40 10.12 10.24 -16.99
C LEU A 40 8.71 10.76 -17.25
N ASN A 41 8.37 10.93 -18.54
CA ASN A 41 7.04 11.33 -18.98
C ASN A 41 6.48 10.21 -19.86
N ILE A 42 5.43 9.53 -19.41
CA ILE A 42 4.85 8.39 -20.09
C ILE A 42 3.33 8.51 -20.11
N VAL A 43 2.76 8.27 -21.28
CA VAL A 43 1.34 7.97 -21.45
C VAL A 43 1.24 6.53 -21.94
N ALA A 44 0.51 5.70 -21.21
CA ALA A 44 0.38 4.28 -21.52
C ALA A 44 -1.09 3.85 -21.55
N SER A 45 -1.40 2.93 -22.46
CA SER A 45 -2.69 2.25 -22.53
C SER A 45 -2.45 0.75 -22.59
N LEU A 46 -2.96 0.04 -21.61
CA LEU A 46 -2.91 -1.41 -21.47
C LEU A 46 -4.31 -1.96 -21.69
N SER A 47 -4.46 -2.97 -22.51
CA SER A 47 -5.73 -3.68 -22.66
C SER A 47 -5.52 -5.17 -22.92
N ASN A 48 -6.49 -5.97 -22.52
CA ASN A 48 -6.46 -7.42 -22.65
C ASN A 48 -5.18 -8.06 -22.05
N PHE A 49 -4.68 -7.50 -20.96
CA PHE A 49 -3.52 -8.05 -20.27
C PHE A 49 -3.94 -9.25 -19.43
N ARG A 50 -3.40 -10.43 -19.78
CA ARG A 50 -3.64 -11.72 -19.13
C ARG A 50 -2.38 -12.15 -18.39
N PRO A 51 -2.23 -11.83 -17.09
CA PRO A 51 -0.99 -12.10 -16.35
C PRO A 51 -0.62 -13.59 -16.31
N ALA A 52 -1.61 -14.48 -16.21
CA ALA A 52 -1.40 -15.91 -16.19
C ALA A 52 -0.85 -16.45 -17.53
N ALA A 53 -1.30 -15.90 -18.66
CA ALA A 53 -0.85 -16.35 -19.98
C ALA A 53 0.64 -16.06 -20.25
N ILE A 54 1.23 -15.13 -19.53
CA ILE A 54 2.67 -14.80 -19.60
C ILE A 54 3.44 -15.26 -18.35
N HIS A 55 2.83 -16.11 -17.51
CA HIS A 55 3.41 -16.68 -16.29
C HIS A 55 3.86 -15.64 -15.25
N LEU A 56 3.15 -14.52 -15.18
CA LEU A 56 3.44 -13.48 -14.19
C LEU A 56 2.69 -13.73 -12.87
N ILE A 57 1.42 -14.18 -12.95
CA ILE A 57 0.55 -14.52 -11.82
C ILE A 57 -0.29 -15.73 -12.21
N ASP A 58 -0.03 -16.89 -11.63
CA ASP A 58 -0.76 -18.12 -11.93
C ASP A 58 -2.02 -18.31 -11.06
N THR A 59 -2.14 -17.56 -9.95
CA THR A 59 -3.24 -17.71 -8.98
C THR A 59 -4.61 -17.35 -9.57
N TYR A 60 -4.63 -16.46 -10.58
CA TYR A 60 -5.86 -15.99 -11.21
C TYR A 60 -5.81 -16.22 -12.73
N PRO A 61 -6.11 -17.46 -13.20
CA PRO A 61 -5.91 -17.85 -14.60
C PRO A 61 -6.81 -17.07 -15.58
N ASP A 62 -7.98 -16.65 -15.14
CA ASP A 62 -8.97 -15.94 -15.96
C ASP A 62 -8.86 -14.41 -15.83
N MET A 63 -7.85 -13.92 -15.12
CA MET A 63 -7.70 -12.48 -14.90
C MET A 63 -7.35 -11.74 -16.19
N VAL A 64 -8.07 -10.66 -16.44
CA VAL A 64 -7.80 -9.70 -17.51
C VAL A 64 -7.74 -8.30 -16.92
N ILE A 65 -6.69 -7.56 -17.24
CA ILE A 65 -6.46 -6.20 -16.75
C ILE A 65 -6.43 -5.23 -17.93
N SER A 66 -7.12 -4.12 -17.78
CA SER A 66 -7.03 -2.97 -18.69
C SER A 66 -6.81 -1.69 -17.88
N ALA A 67 -5.95 -0.81 -18.37
CA ALA A 67 -5.61 0.44 -17.68
C ALA A 67 -5.15 1.52 -18.66
N LYS A 68 -5.34 2.79 -18.27
CA LYS A 68 -4.70 3.95 -18.90
C LYS A 68 -3.92 4.71 -17.83
N ALA A 69 -2.69 5.04 -18.12
CA ALA A 69 -1.81 5.71 -17.18
C ALA A 69 -1.14 6.94 -17.78
N ASN A 70 -0.99 7.96 -16.97
CA ASN A 70 -0.17 9.14 -17.23
C ASN A 70 0.85 9.27 -16.08
N ILE A 71 2.11 9.27 -16.43
CA ILE A 71 3.23 9.28 -15.50
C ILE A 71 4.11 10.47 -15.80
N ASP A 72 4.30 11.33 -14.81
CA ASP A 72 5.25 12.44 -14.85
C ASP A 72 6.09 12.40 -13.57
N LEU A 73 7.28 11.86 -13.68
CA LEU A 73 8.17 11.67 -12.54
C LEU A 73 9.51 12.33 -12.81
N GLN A 74 10.08 12.92 -11.78
CA GLN A 74 11.39 13.51 -11.78
C GLN A 74 12.18 13.03 -10.58
N THR A 75 13.47 12.82 -10.77
CA THR A 75 14.37 12.51 -9.66
C THR A 75 15.74 13.13 -9.92
N HIS A 76 16.55 13.23 -8.88
CA HIS A 76 17.92 13.73 -8.98
C HIS A 76 18.85 12.92 -8.09
N GLY A 77 20.15 13.00 -8.42
CA GLY A 77 21.19 12.30 -7.67
C GLY A 77 21.60 10.97 -8.28
N LYS A 78 22.46 10.24 -7.55
CA LYS A 78 22.99 8.94 -8.00
C LYS A 78 21.95 7.83 -7.80
N SER A 79 22.08 6.75 -8.55
CA SER A 79 21.12 5.64 -8.63
C SER A 79 20.57 5.13 -7.28
N ASN A 80 21.38 5.11 -6.23
CA ASN A 80 20.96 4.67 -4.90
C ASN A 80 20.13 5.70 -4.10
N LYS A 81 19.99 6.93 -4.62
CA LYS A 81 19.19 8.00 -4.00
C LYS A 81 18.05 8.48 -4.92
N MET A 82 17.95 7.94 -6.11
CA MET A 82 16.91 8.37 -7.06
C MET A 82 15.51 8.17 -6.50
N LEU A 83 15.28 7.04 -5.83
CA LEU A 83 13.97 6.75 -5.24
C LEU A 83 13.62 7.72 -4.09
N ASP A 84 14.60 8.07 -3.27
CA ASP A 84 14.40 9.00 -2.14
C ASP A 84 14.16 10.44 -2.60
N ASN A 85 14.57 10.78 -3.84
CA ASN A 85 14.39 12.11 -4.42
C ASN A 85 13.30 12.15 -5.48
N LEU A 86 12.46 11.12 -5.57
CA LEU A 86 11.41 11.02 -6.57
C LEU A 86 10.29 12.02 -6.28
N THR A 87 9.91 12.80 -7.29
CA THR A 87 8.79 13.74 -7.25
C THR A 87 7.95 13.61 -8.51
N GLY A 88 6.69 14.05 -8.46
CA GLY A 88 5.78 14.04 -9.59
C GLY A 88 4.51 13.24 -9.31
N TYR A 89 3.93 12.66 -10.35
CA TYR A 89 2.67 11.94 -10.21
C TYR A 89 2.57 10.72 -11.13
N VAL A 90 1.74 9.80 -10.70
CA VAL A 90 1.19 8.70 -11.50
C VAL A 90 -0.33 8.80 -11.44
N ILE A 91 -0.98 8.94 -12.58
CA ILE A 91 -2.44 8.91 -12.68
C ILE A 91 -2.81 7.70 -13.53
N ILE A 92 -3.64 6.83 -12.97
CA ILE A 92 -4.32 5.77 -13.72
C ILE A 92 -5.77 6.21 -13.87
N ASP A 93 -6.16 6.58 -15.10
CA ASP A 93 -7.50 7.13 -15.37
C ASP A 93 -8.60 6.08 -15.31
N THR A 94 -8.27 4.85 -15.65
CA THR A 94 -9.19 3.72 -15.52
C THR A 94 -8.38 2.45 -15.31
N LEU A 95 -8.70 1.72 -14.25
CA LEU A 95 -8.21 0.36 -14.04
C LEU A 95 -9.42 -0.57 -13.98
N ASP A 96 -9.51 -1.47 -14.92
CA ASP A 96 -10.56 -2.49 -15.03
C ASP A 96 -9.91 -3.87 -14.83
N ILE A 97 -10.36 -4.58 -13.81
CA ILE A 97 -9.90 -5.92 -13.46
C ILE A 97 -11.07 -6.87 -13.57
N LEU A 98 -10.98 -7.82 -14.48
CA LEU A 98 -11.91 -8.93 -14.63
C LEU A 98 -11.25 -10.21 -14.11
N ASN A 99 -12.01 -11.04 -13.40
CA ASN A 99 -11.60 -12.39 -13.00
C ASN A 99 -12.81 -13.34 -13.13
N GLY A 100 -12.89 -14.02 -14.24
CA GLY A 100 -14.09 -14.75 -14.65
C GLY A 100 -15.28 -13.81 -14.87
N GLU A 101 -16.36 -13.98 -14.10
CA GLU A 101 -17.56 -13.12 -14.13
C GLU A 101 -17.47 -11.93 -13.17
N LYS A 102 -16.43 -11.84 -12.35
CA LYS A 102 -16.24 -10.81 -11.34
C LYS A 102 -15.45 -9.63 -11.92
N GLN A 103 -15.84 -8.43 -11.55
CA GLN A 103 -15.22 -7.21 -12.03
C GLN A 103 -15.00 -6.21 -10.89
N ALA A 104 -13.86 -5.54 -10.92
CA ALA A 104 -13.59 -4.35 -10.14
C ALA A 104 -13.13 -3.24 -11.07
N ILE A 105 -13.80 -2.09 -10.99
CA ILE A 105 -13.45 -0.90 -11.75
C ILE A 105 -13.01 0.17 -10.78
N MET A 106 -11.84 0.75 -11.03
CA MET A 106 -11.37 1.96 -10.39
C MET A 106 -11.31 3.07 -11.45
N GLU A 107 -12.15 4.10 -11.29
CA GLU A 107 -12.25 5.19 -12.26
C GLU A 107 -10.97 6.01 -12.29
N GLN A 108 -10.38 6.26 -11.11
CA GLN A 108 -9.11 6.97 -11.02
C GLN A 108 -8.26 6.50 -9.83
N LEU A 109 -6.97 6.31 -10.08
CA LEU A 109 -5.93 6.26 -9.05
C LEU A 109 -4.92 7.38 -9.32
N LYS A 110 -4.77 8.26 -8.36
CA LYS A 110 -3.76 9.33 -8.38
C LYS A 110 -2.75 9.09 -7.26
N ILE A 111 -1.48 9.01 -7.62
CA ILE A 111 -0.35 8.97 -6.70
C ILE A 111 0.47 10.22 -6.94
N VAL A 112 0.73 11.00 -5.90
CA VAL A 112 1.57 12.21 -5.96
C VAL A 112 2.71 12.03 -4.96
N LEU A 113 3.92 12.25 -5.45
CA LEU A 113 5.13 12.29 -4.65
C LEU A 113 5.66 13.73 -4.66
N ASP A 114 5.85 14.29 -3.49
CA ASP A 114 6.38 15.64 -3.32
C ASP A 114 7.48 15.66 -2.27
N ASN A 115 8.46 16.55 -2.44
CA ASN A 115 9.59 16.69 -1.55
C ASN A 115 9.85 18.17 -1.27
N ASP A 116 9.74 18.57 -0.02
CA ASP A 116 10.22 19.89 0.41
C ASP A 116 11.72 19.84 0.74
N ASN A 117 12.52 20.22 -0.22
CA ASN A 117 13.98 20.27 -0.11
C ASN A 117 14.51 21.60 0.46
N SER A 118 13.65 22.51 0.92
CA SER A 118 14.06 23.79 1.52
C SER A 118 14.68 23.62 2.90
N ARG A 119 14.54 22.47 3.51
CA ARG A 119 15.03 22.12 4.85
C ARG A 119 16.32 21.32 4.80
N THR A 120 17.04 21.29 5.91
CA THR A 120 18.26 20.48 6.09
C THR A 120 17.95 18.98 5.93
N ARG A 121 16.78 18.53 6.38
CA ARG A 121 16.22 17.21 6.15
C ARG A 121 14.97 17.37 5.27
N PRO A 122 14.94 16.81 4.06
CA PRO A 122 13.77 16.91 3.20
C PRO A 122 12.54 16.28 3.83
N ILE A 123 11.40 16.95 3.70
CA ILE A 123 10.10 16.36 4.04
C ILE A 123 9.54 15.74 2.77
N HIS A 124 9.30 14.46 2.83
CA HIS A 124 8.64 13.71 1.77
C HIS A 124 7.13 13.63 2.04
N GLN A 125 6.36 13.71 0.97
CA GLN A 125 4.91 13.55 0.99
C GLN A 125 4.50 12.59 -0.10
N LEU A 126 3.74 11.57 0.26
CA LEU A 126 3.11 10.63 -0.66
C LEU A 126 1.62 10.68 -0.45
N TYR A 127 0.89 11.10 -1.48
CA TYR A 127 -0.57 11.06 -1.52
C TYR A 127 -1.03 9.97 -2.46
N VAL A 128 -1.99 9.18 -2.00
CA VAL A 128 -2.72 8.22 -2.82
C VAL A 128 -4.21 8.56 -2.73
N GLN A 129 -4.84 8.73 -3.87
CA GLN A 129 -6.28 9.00 -3.97
C GLN A 129 -6.89 8.10 -5.03
N SER A 130 -7.94 7.37 -4.66
CA SER A 130 -8.72 6.56 -5.60
C SER A 130 -10.16 6.40 -5.10
N ASP A 131 -10.96 5.65 -5.86
CA ASP A 131 -12.31 5.27 -5.46
C ASP A 131 -12.33 4.40 -4.21
N TYR A 132 -11.24 3.66 -3.95
CA TYR A 132 -11.11 2.70 -2.85
C TYR A 132 -10.26 3.17 -1.69
N LEU A 133 -9.37 4.14 -1.90
CA LEU A 133 -8.35 4.52 -0.91
C LEU A 133 -7.99 6.00 -1.03
N ASN A 134 -7.99 6.67 0.12
CA ASN A 134 -7.28 7.94 0.29
C ASN A 134 -6.21 7.72 1.37
N ALA A 135 -4.94 7.96 1.03
CA ALA A 135 -3.85 7.80 1.97
C ALA A 135 -2.85 8.96 1.86
N ASN A 136 -2.23 9.26 2.97
CA ASN A 136 -1.13 10.19 3.08
C ASN A 136 -0.02 9.60 3.93
N LEU A 137 1.20 9.74 3.48
CA LEU A 137 2.42 9.46 4.22
C LEU A 137 3.27 10.73 4.16
N SER A 138 3.67 11.26 5.30
CA SER A 138 4.45 12.49 5.37
C SER A 138 5.52 12.42 6.45
N GLY A 139 6.64 13.10 6.23
CA GLY A 139 7.69 13.21 7.22
C GLY A 139 9.11 13.26 6.66
N GLU A 140 10.08 13.23 7.55
CA GLU A 140 11.50 13.15 7.23
C GLU A 140 11.92 11.69 7.12
N PHE A 141 11.83 11.09 5.95
CA PHE A 141 12.16 9.67 5.76
C PHE A 141 12.82 9.39 4.42
N GLN A 142 13.33 8.18 4.26
CA GLN A 142 13.89 7.67 3.02
C GLN A 142 13.15 6.39 2.61
N TYR A 143 12.56 6.37 1.43
CA TYR A 143 11.86 5.19 0.89
C TYR A 143 12.75 3.94 0.89
N THR A 144 14.05 4.13 0.60
CA THR A 144 15.03 3.04 0.50
C THR A 144 15.40 2.44 1.85
N THR A 145 15.24 3.17 2.96
CA THR A 145 15.65 2.71 4.29
C THR A 145 14.47 2.36 5.19
N LEU A 146 13.28 2.81 4.84
CA LEU A 146 12.07 2.59 5.63
C LEU A 146 11.79 1.11 5.98
N PRO A 147 11.92 0.14 5.04
CA PRO A 147 11.75 -1.28 5.40
C PRO A 147 12.72 -1.76 6.46
N ALA A 148 13.98 -1.30 6.40
CA ALA A 148 15.00 -1.68 7.39
C ALA A 148 14.71 -1.05 8.77
N THR A 149 14.16 0.17 8.80
CA THR A 149 13.72 0.81 10.05
C THR A 149 12.59 0.03 10.72
N ILE A 150 11.56 -0.34 9.95
CA ILE A 150 10.44 -1.17 10.46
C ILE A 150 10.98 -2.52 10.98
N GLN A 151 11.83 -3.19 10.19
CA GLN A 151 12.46 -4.44 10.59
C GLN A 151 13.27 -4.29 11.88
N GLN A 152 14.05 -3.21 12.03
CA GLN A 152 14.83 -2.94 13.23
C GLN A 152 13.93 -2.70 14.45
N MET A 153 12.82 -2.01 14.29
CA MET A 153 11.88 -1.78 15.39
C MET A 153 11.26 -3.09 15.86
N ILE A 154 10.77 -3.93 14.97
CA ILE A 154 10.20 -5.23 15.33
C ILE A 154 11.28 -6.12 15.98
N HIS A 155 12.48 -6.16 15.39
CA HIS A 155 13.60 -6.91 15.96
C HIS A 155 13.96 -6.49 17.39
N SER A 156 13.75 -5.22 17.77
CA SER A 156 14.06 -4.77 19.13
C SER A 156 13.17 -5.40 20.21
N TYR A 157 11.97 -5.86 19.85
CA TYR A 157 11.04 -6.53 20.75
C TYR A 157 11.07 -8.07 20.60
N LEU A 158 11.23 -8.55 19.37
CA LEU A 158 11.13 -9.96 19.00
C LEU A 158 12.33 -10.37 18.11
N PRO A 159 13.55 -10.41 18.68
CA PRO A 159 14.77 -10.73 17.94
C PRO A 159 14.80 -12.15 17.34
N SER A 160 14.09 -13.12 17.91
CA SER A 160 14.00 -14.47 17.34
C SER A 160 13.00 -14.55 16.18
N LEU A 161 12.03 -13.64 16.09
CA LEU A 161 11.02 -13.64 15.05
C LEU A 161 11.49 -12.91 13.77
N VAL A 162 12.25 -11.86 13.93
CA VAL A 162 12.68 -10.98 12.82
C VAL A 162 14.18 -10.72 12.91
N ASP A 163 14.90 -11.06 11.85
CA ASP A 163 16.34 -10.83 11.78
C ASP A 163 16.67 -9.33 11.84
N LYS A 164 17.84 -9.03 12.39
CA LYS A 164 18.37 -7.66 12.38
C LYS A 164 18.64 -7.21 10.94
N PRO A 165 18.24 -5.99 10.54
CA PRO A 165 18.52 -5.50 9.20
C PRO A 165 20.01 -5.40 8.94
N LYS A 166 20.43 -5.84 7.75
CA LYS A 166 21.84 -5.84 7.32
C LYS A 166 22.41 -4.44 7.14
N LYS A 167 21.54 -3.45 6.86
CA LYS A 167 21.94 -2.06 6.66
C LYS A 167 21.07 -1.18 7.55
N LYS A 168 21.68 -0.29 8.32
CA LYS A 168 20.98 0.77 9.04
C LYS A 168 20.91 2.03 8.19
N SER A 169 19.83 2.77 8.33
CA SER A 169 19.77 4.14 7.83
C SER A 169 20.83 5.00 8.54
N LYS A 170 21.44 5.92 7.80
CA LYS A 170 22.30 6.96 8.39
C LYS A 170 21.47 8.13 8.91
N THR A 171 20.27 8.28 8.40
CA THR A 171 19.32 9.33 8.77
C THR A 171 18.09 8.65 9.34
N PRO A 172 17.70 8.95 10.59
CA PRO A 172 16.50 8.36 11.18
C PRO A 172 15.26 8.73 10.37
N ASN A 173 14.33 7.81 10.28
CA ASN A 173 13.03 8.01 9.65
C ASN A 173 12.03 8.54 10.69
N HIS A 174 11.28 9.57 10.30
CA HIS A 174 10.21 10.17 11.08
C HIS A 174 9.00 10.33 10.17
N ILE A 175 7.95 9.56 10.43
CA ILE A 175 6.82 9.37 9.52
C ILE A 175 5.52 9.49 10.29
N ASP A 176 4.58 10.20 9.70
CA ASP A 176 3.17 10.18 10.04
C ASP A 176 2.39 9.63 8.84
N PHE A 177 1.43 8.77 9.08
CA PHE A 177 0.60 8.22 8.02
C PHE A 177 -0.87 8.12 8.39
N TYR A 178 -1.68 8.17 7.36
CA TYR A 178 -3.12 8.02 7.46
C TYR A 178 -3.64 7.36 6.20
N ALA A 179 -4.55 6.41 6.34
CA ALA A 179 -5.29 5.83 5.24
C ALA A 179 -6.76 5.67 5.59
N TYR A 180 -7.60 6.02 4.65
CA TYR A 180 -9.04 5.91 4.71
C TYR A 180 -9.49 5.09 3.50
N PHE A 181 -10.04 3.94 3.77
CA PHE A 181 -10.57 3.06 2.73
C PHE A 181 -12.05 3.35 2.52
N ARG A 182 -12.51 3.21 1.29
CA ARG A 182 -13.91 3.23 0.92
C ARG A 182 -14.43 1.80 0.81
N GLU A 183 -15.57 1.63 0.16
CA GLU A 183 -16.15 0.31 -0.03
C GLU A 183 -15.23 -0.61 -0.85
N LEU A 184 -14.69 -1.65 -0.22
CA LEU A 184 -13.70 -2.54 -0.82
C LEU A 184 -14.29 -3.81 -1.43
N ASN A 185 -15.62 -4.00 -1.38
CA ASN A 185 -16.26 -5.25 -1.76
C ASN A 185 -15.99 -5.67 -3.21
N GLN A 186 -15.90 -4.72 -4.14
CA GLN A 186 -15.53 -5.05 -5.52
C GLN A 186 -14.13 -5.67 -5.60
N LEU A 187 -13.15 -5.10 -4.87
CA LEU A 187 -11.80 -5.63 -4.83
C LEU A 187 -11.74 -6.99 -4.13
N THR A 188 -12.37 -7.14 -2.96
CA THR A 188 -12.39 -8.42 -2.24
C THR A 188 -13.06 -9.53 -3.05
N ASN A 189 -14.09 -9.18 -3.83
CA ASN A 189 -14.80 -10.12 -4.69
C ASN A 189 -13.96 -10.53 -5.91
N VAL A 190 -13.34 -9.59 -6.62
CA VAL A 190 -12.56 -9.91 -7.82
C VAL A 190 -11.34 -10.78 -7.50
N PHE A 191 -10.77 -10.61 -6.31
CA PHE A 191 -9.63 -11.40 -5.84
C PHE A 191 -10.01 -12.64 -5.01
N ASP A 192 -11.31 -12.95 -4.87
CA ASP A 192 -11.79 -14.12 -4.10
C ASP A 192 -11.27 -14.17 -2.66
N LEU A 193 -11.14 -13.04 -1.99
CA LEU A 193 -10.57 -13.00 -0.65
C LEU A 193 -11.48 -13.63 0.43
N GLY A 194 -12.75 -13.90 0.11
CA GLY A 194 -13.72 -14.46 1.05
C GLY A 194 -14.07 -13.53 2.21
N ILE A 195 -13.73 -12.25 2.08
CA ILE A 195 -14.01 -11.20 3.06
C ILE A 195 -14.91 -10.12 2.46
N ASP A 196 -15.82 -9.64 3.26
CA ASP A 196 -16.71 -8.54 2.94
C ASP A 196 -16.36 -7.33 3.82
N LEU A 197 -16.00 -6.22 3.20
CA LEU A 197 -15.61 -4.96 3.84
C LEU A 197 -16.48 -3.80 3.33
N PRO A 198 -17.76 -3.75 3.72
CA PRO A 198 -18.75 -2.86 3.13
C PRO A 198 -18.67 -1.41 3.63
N LEU A 199 -17.96 -1.17 4.71
CA LEU A 199 -17.85 0.13 5.35
C LEU A 199 -16.39 0.58 5.40
N TYR A 200 -16.19 1.83 5.72
CA TYR A 200 -14.98 2.63 5.60
C TYR A 200 -13.91 2.34 6.68
N PRO A 201 -13.05 1.32 6.51
CA PRO A 201 -11.91 1.13 7.41
C PRO A 201 -10.97 2.32 7.39
N THR A 202 -10.35 2.59 8.53
CA THR A 202 -9.32 3.62 8.66
C THR A 202 -8.09 3.06 9.36
N ILE A 203 -6.93 3.57 8.99
CA ILE A 203 -5.68 3.31 9.70
C ILE A 203 -4.88 4.62 9.76
N LYS A 204 -4.31 4.89 10.90
CA LYS A 204 -3.39 6.02 11.11
C LYS A 204 -2.28 5.61 12.05
N GLY A 205 -1.16 6.30 11.95
CA GLY A 205 -0.07 6.03 12.87
C GLY A 205 1.14 6.90 12.58
N PHE A 206 2.16 6.63 13.33
CA PHE A 206 3.46 7.27 13.22
C PHE A 206 4.59 6.27 13.49
N LEU A 207 5.76 6.60 12.99
CA LEU A 207 7.00 5.91 13.28
C LEU A 207 8.10 6.94 13.41
N HIS A 208 8.66 7.12 14.61
CA HIS A 208 9.68 8.06 14.94
C HIS A 208 10.93 7.29 15.41
N GLU A 209 11.85 7.04 14.49
CA GLU A 209 12.99 6.12 14.71
C GLU A 209 13.96 6.66 15.77
N GLU A 210 14.19 7.96 15.81
CA GLU A 210 15.12 8.60 16.77
C GLU A 210 14.63 8.45 18.20
N GLU A 211 13.33 8.64 18.40
CA GLU A 211 12.65 8.49 19.69
C GLU A 211 12.27 7.03 20.01
N LYS A 212 12.47 6.13 19.06
CA LYS A 212 12.03 4.73 19.13
C LYS A 212 10.53 4.62 19.39
N GLN A 213 9.74 5.49 18.80
CA GLN A 213 8.30 5.52 18.99
C GLN A 213 7.57 4.96 17.76
N LEU A 214 6.58 4.12 18.01
CA LEU A 214 5.66 3.57 17.03
C LEU A 214 4.24 3.64 17.59
N GLY A 215 3.32 4.14 16.79
CA GLY A 215 1.90 4.10 17.12
C GLY A 215 1.09 3.78 15.87
N ILE A 216 0.16 2.85 15.98
CA ILE A 216 -0.78 2.49 14.91
C ILE A 216 -2.17 2.36 15.53
N GLN A 217 -3.15 2.97 14.92
CA GLN A 217 -4.56 2.80 15.25
C GLN A 217 -5.33 2.45 13.99
N ALA A 218 -6.07 1.35 14.02
CA ALA A 218 -6.96 0.98 12.93
C ALA A 218 -8.38 0.78 13.48
N TYR A 219 -9.35 1.18 12.67
CA TYR A 219 -10.76 0.97 12.93
C TYR A 219 -11.41 0.32 11.70
N ILE A 220 -12.07 -0.81 11.93
CA ILE A 220 -12.82 -1.54 10.91
C ILE A 220 -14.26 -1.62 11.38
N PRO A 221 -15.16 -0.81 10.81
CA PRO A 221 -16.55 -0.77 11.24
C PRO A 221 -17.26 -2.11 11.12
N LYS A 222 -16.89 -2.86 10.08
CA LYS A 222 -17.52 -4.15 9.78
C LYS A 222 -16.63 -4.99 8.89
N ILE A 223 -16.52 -6.27 9.22
CA ILE A 223 -15.93 -7.30 8.36
C ILE A 223 -16.83 -8.54 8.36
N GLY A 224 -17.10 -9.05 7.17
CA GLY A 224 -17.86 -10.28 6.96
C GLY A 224 -17.00 -11.38 6.38
N THR A 225 -17.35 -12.62 6.68
CA THR A 225 -16.87 -13.83 6.01
C THR A 225 -18.06 -14.75 5.77
N SER A 226 -17.89 -15.88 5.07
CA SER A 226 -18.96 -16.80 4.68
C SER A 226 -19.84 -17.38 5.82
N GLY A 227 -19.90 -16.81 6.98
CA GLY A 227 -20.75 -17.28 8.08
C GLY A 227 -20.67 -16.46 9.35
N THR A 228 -19.73 -15.52 9.39
CA THR A 228 -19.48 -14.69 10.57
C THR A 228 -19.34 -13.23 10.16
N GLN A 229 -19.94 -12.36 10.95
CA GLN A 229 -19.80 -10.92 10.80
C GLN A 229 -19.29 -10.35 12.12
N LEU A 230 -18.25 -9.55 12.05
CA LEU A 230 -17.70 -8.80 13.17
C LEU A 230 -17.90 -7.30 12.91
N GLU A 231 -18.21 -6.57 13.97
CA GLU A 231 -18.45 -5.12 13.92
C GLU A 231 -17.57 -4.39 14.94
N ASP A 232 -17.39 -3.10 14.71
CA ASP A 232 -16.66 -2.18 15.59
C ASP A 232 -15.31 -2.74 16.08
N ILE A 233 -14.46 -3.16 15.12
CA ILE A 233 -13.14 -3.68 15.42
C ILE A 233 -12.17 -2.51 15.53
N THR A 234 -11.49 -2.41 16.67
CA THR A 234 -10.41 -1.44 16.90
C THR A 234 -9.12 -2.18 17.17
N LEU A 235 -8.08 -1.83 16.45
CA LEU A 235 -6.69 -2.26 16.70
C LEU A 235 -5.90 -1.05 17.16
N SER A 236 -5.17 -1.17 18.25
CA SER A 236 -4.14 -0.23 18.70
C SER A 236 -2.81 -0.97 18.83
N ILE A 237 -1.77 -0.37 18.30
CA ILE A 237 -0.39 -0.81 18.51
C ILE A 237 0.38 0.42 18.94
N ASP A 238 1.04 0.35 20.06
CA ASP A 238 2.02 1.35 20.44
C ASP A 238 3.20 0.71 21.18
N ASN A 239 4.24 1.51 21.40
CA ASN A 239 5.35 1.06 22.20
C ASN A 239 5.62 2.08 23.32
N PHE A 240 5.58 1.58 24.53
CA PHE A 240 5.86 2.35 25.73
C PHE A 240 6.82 1.58 26.63
N ASN A 241 7.86 2.26 27.17
CA ASN A 241 8.85 1.65 28.07
C ASN A 241 9.50 0.37 27.52
N ASP A 242 9.91 0.36 26.24
CA ASP A 242 10.51 -0.78 25.56
C ASP A 242 9.60 -2.04 25.46
N VAL A 243 8.30 -1.89 25.65
CA VAL A 243 7.29 -2.92 25.42
C VAL A 243 6.46 -2.54 24.21
N LEU A 244 6.26 -3.48 23.29
CA LEU A 244 5.29 -3.35 22.22
C LEU A 244 3.93 -3.84 22.73
N ASP A 245 3.00 -2.92 22.81
CA ASP A 245 1.62 -3.18 23.27
C ASP A 245 0.68 -3.19 22.09
N MET A 246 -0.04 -4.29 21.91
CA MET A 246 -1.07 -4.43 20.89
C MET A 246 -2.38 -4.82 21.54
N SER A 247 -3.43 -4.05 21.29
CA SER A 247 -4.77 -4.38 21.77
C SER A 247 -5.77 -4.43 20.61
N VAL A 248 -6.62 -5.44 20.64
CA VAL A 248 -7.70 -5.64 19.67
C VAL A 248 -9.03 -5.70 20.42
N TYR A 249 -9.93 -4.80 20.09
CA TYR A 249 -11.31 -4.81 20.54
C TYR A 249 -12.23 -5.22 19.41
N VAL A 250 -13.17 -6.12 19.71
CA VAL A 250 -14.25 -6.50 18.81
C VAL A 250 -15.57 -6.36 19.55
N PHE A 251 -16.48 -5.61 18.97
CA PHE A 251 -17.83 -5.50 19.49
C PHE A 251 -18.82 -5.99 18.43
N ASN A 252 -19.47 -7.11 18.66
CA ASN A 252 -20.42 -7.69 17.73
C ASN A 252 -21.84 -7.61 18.26
N ARG A 253 -22.73 -6.90 17.56
CA ARG A 253 -24.17 -6.87 17.85
C ARG A 253 -24.85 -8.02 17.14
N LEU A 254 -25.40 -8.92 17.94
CA LEU A 254 -26.22 -9.98 17.37
C LEU A 254 -27.58 -9.42 16.90
N PRO A 255 -28.04 -9.78 15.68
CA PRO A 255 -29.32 -9.33 15.16
C PRO A 255 -30.47 -9.74 16.11
N LYS A 256 -31.26 -8.79 16.55
CA LYS A 256 -32.35 -8.99 17.57
C LYS A 256 -33.46 -9.93 17.11
N ASP A 257 -33.56 -10.16 15.80
CA ASP A 257 -34.54 -11.03 15.15
C ASP A 257 -34.17 -12.52 15.16
N LYS A 258 -32.92 -12.87 15.54
CA LYS A 258 -32.50 -14.27 15.67
C LYS A 258 -32.77 -14.82 17.09
N PRO A 259 -33.38 -16.00 17.23
CA PRO A 259 -33.67 -16.61 18.56
C PRO A 259 -32.42 -16.79 19.42
N THR A 260 -31.26 -16.96 18.80
CA THR A 260 -29.97 -17.10 19.50
C THR A 260 -29.50 -15.76 20.10
N ALA A 261 -29.78 -14.65 19.46
CA ALA A 261 -29.41 -13.31 19.95
C ALA A 261 -30.15 -12.96 21.28
N ALA A 262 -31.37 -13.40 21.44
CA ALA A 262 -32.14 -13.19 22.68
C ALA A 262 -31.55 -13.90 23.91
N LYS A 263 -30.67 -14.90 23.69
CA LYS A 263 -30.04 -15.68 24.76
C LYS A 263 -28.58 -15.28 25.04
N ILE A 264 -27.85 -14.81 24.05
CA ILE A 264 -26.40 -14.55 24.15
C ILE A 264 -26.11 -13.07 24.35
N GLY A 265 -26.98 -12.18 23.83
CA GLY A 265 -26.73 -10.73 23.82
C GLY A 265 -25.59 -10.30 22.91
N ASP A 266 -25.12 -9.06 23.10
CA ASP A 266 -23.97 -8.54 22.38
C ASP A 266 -22.67 -9.23 22.82
N VAL A 267 -21.80 -9.58 21.89
CA VAL A 267 -20.50 -10.20 22.15
C VAL A 267 -19.41 -9.13 22.14
N LYS A 268 -18.60 -9.12 23.18
CA LYS A 268 -17.39 -8.28 23.27
C LYS A 268 -16.19 -9.19 23.44
N ALA A 269 -15.15 -8.95 22.66
CA ALA A 269 -13.87 -9.59 22.85
C ALA A 269 -12.78 -8.52 22.94
N HIS A 270 -11.82 -8.74 23.83
CA HIS A 270 -10.65 -7.92 23.99
C HIS A 270 -9.43 -8.83 24.06
N ILE A 271 -8.44 -8.54 23.27
CA ILE A 271 -7.18 -9.28 23.20
C ILE A 271 -6.05 -8.27 23.39
N ASP A 272 -5.26 -8.48 24.44
CA ASP A 272 -4.01 -7.73 24.66
C ASP A 272 -2.82 -8.63 24.39
N ILE A 273 -1.86 -8.10 23.69
CA ILE A 273 -0.60 -8.76 23.36
C ILE A 273 0.54 -7.81 23.75
N LEU A 274 1.35 -8.24 24.69
CA LEU A 274 2.59 -7.53 25.08
C LEU A 274 3.80 -8.29 24.55
N ALA A 275 4.71 -7.60 23.90
CA ALA A 275 5.93 -8.19 23.39
C ALA A 275 7.15 -7.38 23.87
N ALA A 276 8.06 -8.05 24.56
CA ALA A 276 9.32 -7.52 25.04
C ALA A 276 10.32 -8.65 25.29
N ASP A 277 11.59 -8.38 25.17
CA ASP A 277 12.68 -9.31 25.50
C ASP A 277 12.53 -10.71 24.87
N ASP A 278 11.99 -10.77 23.65
CA ASP A 278 11.72 -12.01 22.90
C ASP A 278 10.61 -12.90 23.50
N GLU A 279 9.79 -12.34 24.37
CA GLU A 279 8.63 -12.99 24.98
C GLU A 279 7.33 -12.32 24.50
N ILE A 280 6.24 -13.09 24.46
CA ILE A 280 4.92 -12.63 24.10
C ILE A 280 3.93 -13.08 25.18
N ASP A 281 3.30 -12.11 25.83
CA ASP A 281 2.18 -12.32 26.74
C ASP A 281 0.85 -12.06 26.02
N LEU A 282 -0.11 -12.97 26.13
CA LEU A 282 -1.42 -12.87 25.55
C LEU A 282 -2.48 -12.93 26.63
N THR A 283 -3.38 -11.94 26.65
CA THR A 283 -4.58 -11.90 27.50
C THR A 283 -5.84 -11.81 26.63
N ILE A 284 -6.88 -12.57 26.93
CA ILE A 284 -8.16 -12.62 26.20
C ILE A 284 -9.32 -12.37 27.16
#